data_775bd7ab5a4cb017c0f91b26aed09bb8
#
_entry.id   775bd7ab5a4cb017c0f91b26aed09bb8
#
_cell.length_a   1.000
_cell.length_b   1.000
_cell.length_c   1.000
_cell.angle_alpha   90.00
_cell.angle_beta   90.00
_cell.angle_gamma   90.00
#
_symmetry.space_group_name_H-M   'P 1'
#
loop_
_entity.id
_entity.type
_entity.pdbx_description
1 polymer ?
#
loop_
_entity_poly.entity_id
_entity_poly.type
_entity_poly.pdbx_seq_one_letter_code
_entity_poly.pdbx_strand_id
1 'polypeptide(L)'
;DGQRCGLACMGKENKVLGIKMEKGQKYLYISNDTTEISTTFLNGNQIYLRVSIDMLNQKFQYFYSTDNIRFIPYGTSFFIPFGFWKGARIALYCYNKEQEAGATSFQWFKYKHDGPQNKIENTAEQIIANIARTSFPHKKIKVICPDSASNQKGHSRQLIQRAIDSCSLAGGGHVIISKGIYYLKGNLVLKSDVNLHLEKDAYLLFSGKADDFLPEVWTRWEGTELYGHSPMIYAKHATNIAITGQGTIDAQGGREFA
;
A
#
# COMPACT_ATOMS: atom_id res chain seq x y z
N ASP A 1 17.90 -33.84 13.18
CA ASP A 1 16.68 -34.13 12.44
C ASP A 1 15.70 -32.99 12.53
N GLY A 2 14.57 -33.04 11.84
CA GLY A 2 13.56 -31.99 11.88
C GLY A 2 13.83 -30.70 11.10
N GLN A 3 15.05 -30.46 10.65
CA GLN A 3 15.43 -29.29 9.87
C GLN A 3 14.70 -29.25 8.51
N ARG A 4 14.12 -28.13 8.16
CA ARG A 4 13.44 -27.87 6.88
C ARG A 4 13.83 -26.52 6.32
N CYS A 5 14.10 -26.47 5.04
CA CYS A 5 14.45 -25.23 4.35
C CYS A 5 14.08 -25.28 2.87
N GLY A 6 13.89 -24.15 2.24
CA GLY A 6 13.61 -24.13 0.81
C GLY A 6 12.92 -22.88 0.31
N LEU A 7 12.10 -23.07 -0.71
CA LEU A 7 11.39 -22.05 -1.47
C LEU A 7 9.88 -22.24 -1.27
N ALA A 8 9.18 -21.18 -0.90
CA ALA A 8 7.74 -21.19 -0.68
C ALA A 8 7.02 -20.25 -1.66
N CYS A 9 5.85 -20.69 -2.12
CA CYS A 9 4.83 -19.81 -2.67
C CYS A 9 3.72 -19.70 -1.62
N MET A 10 3.59 -18.54 -1.02
CA MET A 10 2.75 -18.28 0.15
C MET A 10 1.49 -17.49 -0.26
N GLY A 11 0.35 -17.91 0.27
CA GLY A 11 -0.94 -17.24 0.05
C GLY A 11 -1.96 -17.69 1.09
N LYS A 12 -3.18 -17.94 0.67
CA LYS A 12 -4.21 -18.55 1.53
C LYS A 12 -3.78 -19.98 1.96
N GLU A 13 -3.11 -20.69 1.07
CA GLU A 13 -2.43 -21.94 1.32
C GLU A 13 -0.95 -21.78 0.95
N ASN A 14 -0.06 -22.39 1.71
CA ASN A 14 1.38 -22.33 1.45
C ASN A 14 1.83 -23.59 0.74
N LYS A 15 2.42 -23.43 -0.42
CA LYS A 15 3.05 -24.51 -1.18
C LYS A 15 4.55 -24.34 -1.09
N VAL A 16 5.25 -25.39 -0.72
CA VAL A 16 6.70 -25.32 -0.54
C VAL A 16 7.42 -26.43 -1.32
N LEU A 17 8.59 -26.08 -1.86
CA LEU A 17 9.60 -27.01 -2.31
C LEU A 17 10.82 -26.84 -1.42
N GLY A 18 11.30 -27.90 -0.80
CA GLY A 18 12.43 -27.76 0.09
C GLY A 18 13.18 -29.05 0.36
N ILE A 19 14.13 -28.92 1.27
CA ILE A 19 14.93 -30.02 1.80
C ILE A 19 14.53 -30.23 3.25
N LYS A 20 14.35 -31.49 3.63
CA LYS A 20 14.18 -31.90 5.03
C LYS A 20 15.28 -32.89 5.46
N MET A 21 15.63 -32.79 6.75
CA MET A 21 16.46 -33.79 7.41
C MET A 21 15.57 -34.76 8.19
N GLU A 22 15.69 -36.06 7.92
CA GLU A 22 14.93 -37.08 8.60
C GLU A 22 15.81 -38.33 8.76
N LYS A 23 15.97 -38.81 9.98
CA LYS A 23 16.85 -39.94 10.33
C LYS A 23 18.27 -39.81 9.78
N GLY A 24 18.85 -38.62 9.88
CA GLY A 24 20.18 -38.28 9.39
C GLY A 24 20.33 -38.22 7.87
N GLN A 25 19.24 -38.34 7.13
CA GLN A 25 19.24 -38.28 5.67
C GLN A 25 18.50 -37.04 5.13
N LYS A 26 18.88 -36.60 3.93
CA LYS A 26 18.28 -35.47 3.25
C LYS A 26 17.25 -35.93 2.24
N TYR A 27 16.13 -35.23 2.23
CA TYR A 27 15.07 -35.45 1.26
C TYR A 27 14.63 -34.16 0.64
N LEU A 28 14.46 -34.15 -0.67
CA LEU A 28 13.71 -33.14 -1.39
C LEU A 28 12.22 -33.43 -1.18
N TYR A 29 11.43 -32.41 -0.85
CA TYR A 29 10.00 -32.59 -0.62
C TYR A 29 9.16 -31.43 -1.15
N ILE A 30 7.92 -31.73 -1.50
CA ILE A 30 6.85 -30.74 -1.72
C ILE A 30 5.79 -30.96 -0.64
N SER A 31 5.30 -29.84 -0.08
CA SER A 31 4.10 -29.89 0.76
C SER A 31 3.12 -28.76 0.44
N ASN A 32 1.87 -29.04 0.76
CA ASN A 32 0.78 -28.09 0.81
C ASN A 32 0.45 -27.86 2.29
N ASP A 33 0.74 -26.67 2.80
CA ASP A 33 0.72 -26.37 4.24
C ASP A 33 1.50 -27.45 5.04
N THR A 34 0.81 -28.29 5.79
CA THR A 34 1.41 -29.34 6.62
C THR A 34 1.48 -30.71 5.95
N THR A 35 0.80 -30.89 4.81
CA THR A 35 0.69 -32.19 4.14
C THR A 35 1.78 -32.33 3.09
N GLU A 36 2.64 -33.37 3.25
CA GLU A 36 3.65 -33.71 2.26
C GLU A 36 3.01 -34.44 1.07
N ILE A 37 3.23 -33.89 -0.13
CA ILE A 37 2.67 -34.43 -1.38
C ILE A 37 3.66 -35.42 -2.04
N SER A 38 4.95 -35.09 -1.96
CA SER A 38 6.02 -35.90 -2.59
C SER A 38 7.31 -35.74 -1.80
N THR A 39 8.08 -36.85 -1.75
CA THR A 39 9.38 -36.91 -1.09
C THR A 39 10.34 -37.77 -1.91
N THR A 40 11.57 -37.28 -2.11
CA THR A 40 12.62 -37.99 -2.86
C THR A 40 13.95 -37.89 -2.11
N PHE A 41 14.65 -38.99 -1.97
CA PHE A 41 15.98 -39.01 -1.35
C PHE A 41 16.95 -38.12 -2.13
N LEU A 42 17.69 -37.29 -1.40
CA LEU A 42 18.66 -36.36 -1.97
C LEU A 42 20.07 -36.76 -1.58
N ASN A 43 20.86 -37.10 -2.59
CA ASN A 43 22.29 -37.32 -2.42
C ASN A 43 23.06 -36.03 -2.73
N GLY A 44 23.95 -35.63 -1.81
CA GLY A 44 24.76 -34.40 -1.98
C GLY A 44 24.47 -33.31 -0.98
N ASN A 45 25.28 -32.25 -1.05
CA ASN A 45 25.25 -31.12 -0.10
C ASN A 45 24.76 -29.82 -0.71
N GLN A 46 24.52 -29.76 -2.01
CA GLN A 46 24.09 -28.60 -2.73
C GLN A 46 22.94 -28.93 -3.67
N ILE A 47 21.96 -28.07 -3.72
CA ILE A 47 20.83 -28.18 -4.64
C ILE A 47 20.36 -26.79 -5.04
N TYR A 48 19.82 -26.71 -6.23
CA TYR A 48 19.23 -25.48 -6.77
C TYR A 48 17.72 -25.66 -6.89
N LEU A 49 16.97 -24.76 -6.29
CA LEU A 49 15.51 -24.78 -6.33
C LEU A 49 15.03 -23.61 -7.20
N ARG A 50 14.00 -23.87 -7.99
CA ARG A 50 13.39 -22.86 -8.85
C ARG A 50 11.86 -22.95 -8.75
N VAL A 51 11.21 -21.82 -8.80
CA VAL A 51 9.79 -21.71 -9.10
C VAL A 51 9.62 -20.90 -10.39
N SER A 52 8.80 -21.38 -11.29
CA SER A 52 8.36 -20.66 -12.49
C SER A 52 6.88 -20.33 -12.32
N ILE A 53 6.54 -19.08 -12.52
CA ILE A 53 5.19 -18.55 -12.31
C ILE A 53 4.65 -18.06 -13.65
N ASP A 54 3.49 -18.58 -14.02
CA ASP A 54 2.69 -18.15 -15.16
C ASP A 54 1.49 -17.35 -14.65
N MET A 55 1.62 -16.04 -14.68
CA MET A 55 0.58 -15.13 -14.20
C MET A 55 -0.68 -15.14 -15.08
N LEU A 56 -0.55 -15.43 -16.36
CA LEU A 56 -1.69 -15.45 -17.28
C LEU A 56 -2.62 -16.63 -16.97
N ASN A 57 -2.02 -17.81 -16.73
CA ASN A 57 -2.74 -19.02 -16.37
C ASN A 57 -2.90 -19.21 -14.86
N GLN A 58 -2.42 -18.26 -14.05
CA GLN A 58 -2.47 -18.30 -12.59
C GLN A 58 -1.90 -19.60 -12.00
N LYS A 59 -0.82 -20.07 -12.56
CA LYS A 59 -0.17 -21.32 -12.16
C LYS A 59 1.30 -21.11 -11.88
N PHE A 60 1.85 -22.01 -11.06
CA PHE A 60 3.29 -22.13 -10.87
C PHE A 60 3.74 -23.58 -10.83
N GLN A 61 5.01 -23.80 -11.15
CA GLN A 61 5.68 -25.09 -11.17
C GLN A 61 7.00 -25.01 -10.44
N TYR A 62 7.27 -25.99 -9.61
CA TYR A 62 8.57 -26.14 -8.96
C TYR A 62 9.52 -27.00 -9.79
N PHE A 63 10.82 -26.67 -9.65
CA PHE A 63 11.91 -27.40 -10.29
C PHE A 63 13.08 -27.49 -9.33
N TYR A 64 13.90 -28.50 -9.50
CA TYR A 64 15.17 -28.62 -8.82
C TYR A 64 16.28 -28.96 -9.81
N SER A 65 17.54 -28.72 -9.41
CA SER A 65 18.74 -29.07 -10.15
C SER A 65 19.88 -29.34 -9.20
N THR A 66 20.77 -30.28 -9.59
CA THR A 66 22.01 -30.58 -8.86
C THR A 66 23.23 -29.91 -9.50
N ASP A 67 23.11 -29.38 -10.71
CA ASP A 67 24.21 -28.79 -11.51
C ASP A 67 23.98 -27.31 -11.88
N ASN A 68 22.83 -26.72 -11.52
CA ASN A 68 22.39 -25.39 -11.91
C ASN A 68 22.24 -25.17 -13.43
N ILE A 69 22.22 -26.23 -14.19
CA ILE A 69 22.08 -26.21 -15.65
C ILE A 69 20.74 -26.84 -16.05
N ARG A 70 20.56 -28.10 -15.70
CA ARG A 70 19.34 -28.85 -16.02
C ARG A 70 18.38 -28.81 -14.85
N PHE A 71 17.28 -28.13 -15.01
CA PHE A 71 16.18 -28.05 -14.03
C PHE A 71 15.10 -29.05 -14.36
N ILE A 72 14.81 -29.94 -13.42
CA ILE A 72 13.82 -31.00 -13.53
C ILE A 72 12.55 -30.56 -12.81
N PRO A 73 11.36 -30.65 -13.46
CA PRO A 73 10.10 -30.39 -12.78
C PRO A 73 9.92 -31.35 -11.59
N TYR A 74 9.43 -30.82 -10.47
CA TYR A 74 9.15 -31.60 -9.29
C TYR A 74 7.73 -31.37 -8.80
N GLY A 75 6.95 -32.43 -8.71
CA GLY A 75 5.52 -32.35 -8.48
C GLY A 75 4.73 -31.89 -9.69
N THR A 76 3.45 -31.65 -9.49
CA THR A 76 2.53 -31.09 -10.50
C THR A 76 2.57 -29.57 -10.51
N SER A 77 1.98 -28.97 -11.54
CA SER A 77 1.70 -27.54 -11.54
C SER A 77 0.59 -27.22 -10.53
N PHE A 78 0.74 -26.13 -9.79
CA PHE A 78 -0.19 -25.66 -8.78
C PHE A 78 -0.85 -24.35 -9.21
N PHE A 79 -2.07 -24.12 -8.76
CA PHE A 79 -2.66 -22.77 -8.85
C PHE A 79 -1.98 -21.82 -7.87
N ILE A 80 -1.85 -20.56 -8.27
CA ILE A 80 -1.29 -19.50 -7.42
C ILE A 80 -2.26 -19.28 -6.25
N PRO A 81 -1.83 -19.49 -5.00
CA PRO A 81 -2.68 -19.28 -3.85
C PRO A 81 -2.83 -17.77 -3.62
N PHE A 82 -3.94 -17.19 -4.06
CA PHE A 82 -4.21 -15.80 -3.77
C PHE A 82 -4.46 -15.65 -2.26
N GLY A 83 -3.63 -14.87 -1.59
CA GLY A 83 -3.69 -14.66 -0.16
C GLY A 83 -4.20 -13.29 0.20
N PHE A 84 -5.44 -13.19 0.70
CA PHE A 84 -6.03 -11.95 1.15
C PHE A 84 -5.75 -10.78 0.18
N TRP A 85 -5.54 -9.59 0.70
CA TRP A 85 -5.26 -8.37 -0.10
C TRP A 85 -3.80 -8.23 -0.58
N LYS A 86 -2.90 -9.11 -0.15
CA LYS A 86 -1.46 -9.02 -0.50
C LYS A 86 -1.02 -9.90 -1.67
N GLY A 87 -1.90 -10.74 -2.22
CA GLY A 87 -1.56 -11.69 -3.26
C GLY A 87 -0.59 -12.79 -2.81
N ALA A 88 -0.13 -13.60 -3.75
CA ALA A 88 0.86 -14.64 -3.51
C ALA A 88 2.28 -14.06 -3.39
N ARG A 89 3.10 -14.65 -2.53
CA ARG A 89 4.48 -14.23 -2.28
C ARG A 89 5.44 -15.39 -2.45
N ILE A 90 6.64 -15.11 -2.97
CA ILE A 90 7.75 -16.03 -2.98
C ILE A 90 8.61 -15.73 -1.75
N ALA A 91 8.97 -16.77 -1.00
CA ALA A 91 9.80 -16.63 0.19
C ALA A 91 10.83 -17.77 0.29
N LEU A 92 11.96 -17.49 0.90
CA LEU A 92 12.85 -18.51 1.44
C LEU A 92 12.39 -18.82 2.86
N TYR A 93 12.46 -20.08 3.25
CA TYR A 93 12.14 -20.50 4.62
C TYR A 93 13.20 -21.43 5.18
N CYS A 94 13.36 -21.39 6.50
CA CYS A 94 14.20 -22.29 7.25
C CYS A 94 13.64 -22.42 8.67
N TYR A 95 13.36 -23.64 9.11
CA TYR A 95 12.92 -23.92 10.47
C TYR A 95 13.25 -25.35 10.87
N ASN A 96 13.22 -25.63 12.16
CA ASN A 96 13.34 -26.98 12.69
C ASN A 96 12.07 -27.34 13.46
N LYS A 97 11.54 -28.54 13.24
CA LYS A 97 10.30 -29.01 13.89
C LYS A 97 10.53 -29.62 15.29
N GLU A 98 11.75 -30.06 15.57
CA GLU A 98 12.05 -30.84 16.77
C GLU A 98 12.81 -30.08 17.84
N GLN A 99 13.64 -29.11 17.42
CA GLN A 99 14.50 -28.36 18.32
C GLN A 99 14.96 -27.04 17.70
N GLU A 100 15.41 -26.10 18.53
CA GLU A 100 16.04 -24.87 18.09
C GLU A 100 17.50 -25.11 17.68
N ALA A 101 17.74 -25.92 16.68
CA ALA A 101 19.07 -26.26 16.18
C ALA A 101 19.08 -26.52 14.68
N GLY A 102 20.27 -26.46 14.11
CA GLY A 102 20.52 -26.61 12.69
C GLY A 102 20.67 -25.30 11.95
N ALA A 103 21.36 -25.35 10.82
CA ALA A 103 21.60 -24.20 9.97
C ALA A 103 21.43 -24.57 8.51
N THR A 104 20.98 -23.61 7.71
CA THR A 104 20.89 -23.71 6.26
C THR A 104 21.52 -22.48 5.65
N SER A 105 22.39 -22.67 4.67
CA SER A 105 22.98 -21.57 3.93
C SER A 105 22.30 -21.42 2.56
N PHE A 106 21.78 -20.26 2.28
CA PHE A 106 21.35 -19.84 0.95
C PHE A 106 22.46 -18.99 0.34
N GLN A 107 23.19 -19.54 -0.62
CA GLN A 107 24.34 -18.85 -1.22
C GLN A 107 23.90 -17.64 -2.07
N TRP A 108 22.75 -17.75 -2.73
CA TRP A 108 22.16 -16.66 -3.51
C TRP A 108 20.66 -16.89 -3.73
N PHE A 109 19.96 -15.79 -3.99
CA PHE A 109 18.58 -15.78 -4.47
C PHE A 109 18.52 -14.89 -5.70
N LYS A 110 18.03 -15.45 -6.82
CA LYS A 110 17.87 -14.71 -8.07
C LYS A 110 16.40 -14.63 -8.43
N TYR A 111 15.90 -13.42 -8.54
CA TYR A 111 14.57 -13.13 -9.04
C TYR A 111 14.67 -12.61 -10.47
N LYS A 112 13.93 -13.21 -11.39
CA LYS A 112 13.80 -12.74 -12.76
C LYS A 112 12.33 -12.49 -13.01
N HIS A 113 12.02 -11.26 -13.40
CA HIS A 113 10.67 -10.81 -13.67
C HIS A 113 10.59 -10.38 -15.13
N ASP A 114 9.80 -11.09 -15.90
CA ASP A 114 9.51 -10.74 -17.29
C ASP A 114 8.23 -9.91 -17.38
N GLY A 115 7.82 -9.28 -16.29
CA GLY A 115 6.60 -8.58 -15.85
C GLY A 115 5.76 -7.94 -16.91
N PRO A 116 4.62 -7.34 -16.63
CA PRO A 116 3.76 -6.96 -17.73
C PRO A 116 4.59 -6.23 -18.76
N GLN A 117 4.75 -6.87 -19.90
CA GLN A 117 5.61 -6.37 -21.00
C GLN A 117 4.93 -5.21 -21.75
N ASN A 118 4.12 -4.44 -21.04
CA ASN A 118 3.97 -3.06 -21.43
C ASN A 118 5.34 -2.44 -21.20
N LYS A 119 6.15 -2.45 -22.24
CA LYS A 119 7.28 -1.55 -22.32
C LYS A 119 6.71 -0.18 -21.97
N ILE A 120 6.98 0.29 -20.76
CA ILE A 120 6.87 1.70 -20.47
C ILE A 120 7.97 2.27 -21.37
N GLU A 121 7.59 2.64 -22.59
CA GLU A 121 8.53 3.20 -23.59
C GLU A 121 9.04 4.58 -23.17
N ASN A 122 8.48 5.11 -22.07
CA ASN A 122 8.84 6.42 -21.54
C ASN A 122 10.02 6.30 -20.58
N THR A 123 11.07 7.03 -20.84
CA THR A 123 12.15 7.24 -19.87
C THR A 123 11.62 7.99 -18.62
N ALA A 124 12.37 7.98 -17.53
CA ALA A 124 12.01 8.74 -16.32
C ALA A 124 11.80 10.23 -16.65
N GLU A 125 12.63 10.79 -17.53
CA GLU A 125 12.52 12.19 -18.00
C GLU A 125 11.21 12.42 -18.75
N GLN A 126 10.82 11.50 -19.62
CA GLN A 126 9.55 11.60 -20.36
C GLN A 126 8.34 11.48 -19.44
N ILE A 127 8.40 10.59 -18.44
CA ILE A 127 7.35 10.47 -17.42
C ILE A 127 7.25 11.79 -16.64
N ILE A 128 8.37 12.35 -16.18
CA ILE A 128 8.41 13.61 -15.44
C ILE A 128 7.90 14.78 -16.29
N ALA A 129 8.27 14.83 -17.58
CA ALA A 129 7.81 15.86 -18.50
C ALA A 129 6.31 15.81 -18.77
N ASN A 130 5.70 14.62 -18.70
CA ASN A 130 4.28 14.42 -18.91
C ASN A 130 3.42 14.59 -17.62
N ILE A 131 4.05 14.83 -16.47
CA ILE A 131 3.31 15.11 -15.23
C ILE A 131 2.67 16.50 -15.35
N ALA A 132 1.34 16.53 -15.42
CA ALA A 132 0.60 17.79 -15.36
C ALA A 132 0.80 18.42 -13.97
N ARG A 133 1.37 19.62 -13.96
CA ARG A 133 1.53 20.41 -12.73
C ARG A 133 0.32 21.29 -12.51
N THR A 134 -0.10 21.43 -11.25
CA THR A 134 -1.17 22.37 -10.90
C THR A 134 -0.73 23.80 -11.19
N SER A 135 -1.66 24.59 -11.75
CA SER A 135 -1.48 26.01 -12.01
C SER A 135 -2.75 26.76 -11.66
N PHE A 136 -2.64 27.87 -10.96
CA PHE A 136 -3.78 28.60 -10.41
C PHE A 136 -3.77 30.06 -10.85
N PRO A 137 -4.94 30.67 -11.10
CA PRO A 137 -5.05 32.11 -11.26
C PRO A 137 -4.50 32.88 -10.05
N HIS A 138 -3.98 34.09 -10.28
CA HIS A 138 -3.38 34.94 -9.23
C HIS A 138 -4.36 35.48 -8.21
N LYS A 139 -5.65 35.19 -8.35
CA LYS A 139 -6.70 35.60 -7.41
C LYS A 139 -6.45 35.00 -6.03
N LYS A 140 -6.60 35.83 -5.00
CA LYS A 140 -6.42 35.44 -3.60
C LYS A 140 -7.64 35.78 -2.78
N ILE A 141 -8.15 34.85 -2.00
CA ILE A 141 -9.17 35.06 -0.97
C ILE A 141 -8.53 34.78 0.37
N LYS A 142 -8.40 35.79 1.22
CA LYS A 142 -7.78 35.63 2.54
C LYS A 142 -8.84 35.29 3.58
N VAL A 143 -8.61 34.24 4.34
CA VAL A 143 -9.41 33.82 5.49
C VAL A 143 -8.66 34.21 6.75
N ILE A 144 -9.27 35.01 7.59
CA ILE A 144 -8.72 35.46 8.86
C ILE A 144 -9.33 34.60 9.97
N CYS A 145 -8.48 34.19 10.94
CA CYS A 145 -8.92 33.42 12.08
C CYS A 145 -10.02 34.18 12.86
N PRO A 146 -11.20 33.57 13.07
CA PRO A 146 -12.26 34.18 13.86
C PRO A 146 -11.86 34.27 15.34
N ASP A 147 -12.62 35.08 16.10
CA ASP A 147 -12.46 35.13 17.55
C ASP A 147 -12.69 33.76 18.20
N SER A 148 -12.19 33.57 19.44
CA SER A 148 -12.22 32.30 20.13
C SER A 148 -13.62 31.71 20.30
N ALA A 149 -14.62 32.52 20.56
CA ALA A 149 -16.01 32.10 20.76
C ALA A 149 -16.63 31.58 19.45
N SER A 150 -16.43 32.30 18.36
CA SER A 150 -16.88 31.92 17.02
C SER A 150 -16.16 30.68 16.53
N ASN A 151 -14.85 30.58 16.77
CA ASN A 151 -14.03 29.45 16.39
C ASN A 151 -14.50 28.15 17.04
N GLN A 152 -14.74 28.16 18.37
CA GLN A 152 -15.24 26.98 19.11
C GLN A 152 -16.62 26.51 18.64
N LYS A 153 -17.46 27.42 18.11
CA LYS A 153 -18.77 27.08 17.53
C LYS A 153 -18.68 26.44 16.13
N GLY A 154 -17.47 26.25 15.58
CA GLY A 154 -17.26 25.66 14.27
C GLY A 154 -17.41 26.63 13.09
N HIS A 155 -17.45 27.93 13.31
CA HIS A 155 -17.52 28.92 12.24
C HIS A 155 -16.31 28.90 11.31
N SER A 156 -15.15 28.47 11.80
CA SER A 156 -13.93 28.37 10.98
C SER A 156 -14.12 27.45 9.79
N ARG A 157 -14.78 26.31 9.98
CA ARG A 157 -15.08 25.37 8.88
C ARG A 157 -15.93 26.06 7.81
N GLN A 158 -16.97 26.76 8.22
CA GLN A 158 -17.88 27.44 7.28
C GLN A 158 -17.17 28.57 6.52
N LEU A 159 -16.33 29.35 7.20
CA LEU A 159 -15.55 30.42 6.57
C LEU A 159 -14.61 29.90 5.52
N ILE A 160 -13.86 28.87 5.83
CA ILE A 160 -12.91 28.25 4.90
C ILE A 160 -13.67 27.63 3.72
N GLN A 161 -14.77 26.89 3.98
CA GLN A 161 -15.54 26.28 2.91
C GLN A 161 -16.14 27.33 1.96
N ARG A 162 -16.72 28.40 2.49
CA ARG A 162 -17.24 29.50 1.65
C ARG A 162 -16.15 30.14 0.80
N ALA A 163 -14.95 30.30 1.35
CA ALA A 163 -13.82 30.83 0.59
C ALA A 163 -13.41 29.90 -0.55
N ILE A 164 -13.37 28.57 -0.31
CA ILE A 164 -13.10 27.55 -1.32
C ILE A 164 -14.17 27.60 -2.42
N ASP A 165 -15.44 27.57 -2.03
CA ASP A 165 -16.56 27.58 -2.97
C ASP A 165 -16.56 28.86 -3.83
N SER A 166 -16.40 30.03 -3.20
CA SER A 166 -16.32 31.30 -3.91
C SER A 166 -15.11 31.41 -4.83
N CYS A 167 -13.98 30.87 -4.42
CA CYS A 167 -12.75 30.86 -5.22
C CYS A 167 -12.95 30.02 -6.49
N SER A 168 -13.49 28.81 -6.37
CA SER A 168 -13.77 27.93 -7.49
C SER A 168 -14.81 28.52 -8.44
N LEU A 169 -15.93 29.02 -7.93
CA LEU A 169 -16.98 29.67 -8.72
C LEU A 169 -16.47 30.88 -9.52
N ALA A 170 -15.46 31.55 -9.01
CA ALA A 170 -14.84 32.70 -9.67
C ALA A 170 -13.70 32.35 -10.62
N GLY A 171 -13.58 31.09 -11.02
CA GLY A 171 -12.58 30.59 -11.96
C GLY A 171 -11.27 30.15 -11.32
N GLY A 172 -11.23 29.95 -9.99
CA GLY A 172 -10.09 29.42 -9.29
C GLY A 172 -9.16 30.49 -8.67
N GLY A 173 -8.07 30.00 -8.04
CA GLY A 173 -7.08 30.84 -7.38
C GLY A 173 -6.58 30.27 -6.06
N HIS A 174 -6.21 31.14 -5.13
CA HIS A 174 -5.64 30.78 -3.84
C HIS A 174 -6.56 31.17 -2.70
N VAL A 175 -6.93 30.22 -1.84
CA VAL A 175 -7.57 30.48 -0.55
C VAL A 175 -6.46 30.49 0.50
N ILE A 176 -6.16 31.67 1.02
CA ILE A 176 -5.05 31.89 1.95
C ILE A 176 -5.58 31.83 3.38
N ILE A 177 -5.16 30.82 4.11
CA ILE A 177 -5.46 30.67 5.54
C ILE A 177 -4.39 31.41 6.33
N SER A 178 -4.77 32.51 6.98
CA SER A 178 -3.83 33.31 7.75
C SER A 178 -3.46 32.64 9.08
N LYS A 179 -2.41 33.13 9.72
CA LYS A 179 -1.97 32.72 11.04
C LYS A 179 -3.14 32.62 12.04
N GLY A 180 -3.17 31.57 12.84
CA GLY A 180 -4.15 31.31 13.90
C GLY A 180 -4.58 29.86 13.97
N ILE A 181 -5.32 29.49 15.02
CA ILE A 181 -5.87 28.15 15.22
C ILE A 181 -7.33 28.15 14.75
N TYR A 182 -7.62 27.35 13.76
CA TYR A 182 -8.94 27.16 13.16
C TYR A 182 -9.51 25.81 13.61
N TYR A 183 -10.50 25.83 14.48
CA TYR A 183 -11.16 24.60 14.91
C TYR A 183 -12.24 24.18 13.91
N LEU A 184 -12.11 22.98 13.38
CA LEU A 184 -12.94 22.48 12.29
C LEU A 184 -13.83 21.31 12.77
N LYS A 185 -15.15 21.55 12.81
CA LYS A 185 -16.15 20.51 12.97
C LYS A 185 -16.67 20.10 11.60
N GLY A 186 -16.28 18.92 11.16
CA GLY A 186 -16.62 18.39 9.85
C GLY A 186 -15.54 18.61 8.80
N ASN A 187 -15.82 18.13 7.61
CA ASN A 187 -14.89 18.09 6.49
C ASN A 187 -14.74 19.45 5.78
N LEU A 188 -13.62 19.59 5.09
CA LEU A 188 -13.43 20.58 4.03
C LEU A 188 -13.52 19.88 2.68
N VAL A 189 -14.35 20.42 1.78
CA VAL A 189 -14.51 19.92 0.41
C VAL A 189 -13.74 20.81 -0.54
N LEU A 190 -12.65 20.27 -1.10
CA LEU A 190 -11.87 20.99 -2.11
C LEU A 190 -12.62 21.01 -3.44
N LYS A 191 -12.53 22.10 -4.16
CA LYS A 191 -13.15 22.33 -5.46
C LYS A 191 -12.09 22.55 -6.52
N SER A 192 -12.47 22.33 -7.79
CA SER A 192 -11.56 22.52 -8.92
C SER A 192 -10.94 23.92 -8.94
N ASP A 193 -9.69 23.96 -9.42
CA ASP A 193 -8.89 25.16 -9.63
C ASP A 193 -8.57 25.96 -8.36
N VAL A 194 -8.61 25.31 -7.18
CA VAL A 194 -8.34 25.95 -5.90
C VAL A 194 -7.08 25.43 -5.25
N ASN A 195 -6.18 26.33 -4.89
CA ASN A 195 -5.08 26.08 -3.98
C ASN A 195 -5.45 26.54 -2.56
N LEU A 196 -5.59 25.62 -1.62
CA LEU A 196 -5.69 25.91 -0.19
C LEU A 196 -4.29 26.16 0.37
N HIS A 197 -3.95 27.43 0.59
CA HIS A 197 -2.62 27.82 1.07
C HIS A 197 -2.63 28.19 2.53
N LEU A 198 -1.88 27.48 3.36
CA LEU A 198 -1.73 27.73 4.78
C LEU A 198 -0.48 28.59 5.03
N GLU A 199 -0.66 29.84 5.48
CA GLU A 199 0.47 30.68 5.90
C GLU A 199 1.21 30.01 7.09
N LYS A 200 2.45 30.39 7.33
CA LYS A 200 3.18 29.98 8.52
C LYS A 200 2.36 30.32 9.78
N ASP A 201 2.35 29.40 10.75
CA ASP A 201 1.56 29.49 11.98
C ASP A 201 0.03 29.45 11.79
N ALA A 202 -0.47 29.10 10.60
CA ALA A 202 -1.84 28.67 10.41
C ALA A 202 -2.00 27.23 10.88
N TYR A 203 -2.99 26.96 11.72
CA TYR A 203 -3.22 25.64 12.31
C TYR A 203 -4.66 25.21 12.10
N LEU A 204 -4.91 24.23 11.26
CA LEU A 204 -6.21 23.61 11.06
C LEU A 204 -6.35 22.42 12.03
N LEU A 205 -7.15 22.58 13.07
CA LEU A 205 -7.40 21.57 14.09
C LEU A 205 -8.76 20.93 13.85
N PHE A 206 -8.78 19.70 13.31
CA PHE A 206 -10.01 18.97 13.09
C PHE A 206 -10.55 18.37 14.38
N SER A 207 -11.87 18.23 14.45
CA SER A 207 -12.54 17.50 15.53
C SER A 207 -12.10 16.01 15.49
N GLY A 208 -11.83 15.44 16.67
CA GLY A 208 -11.58 14.01 16.82
C GLY A 208 -12.86 13.16 16.94
N LYS A 209 -14.06 13.73 16.70
CA LYS A 209 -15.34 13.02 16.82
C LYS A 209 -15.83 12.56 15.45
N ALA A 210 -16.07 11.27 15.28
CA ALA A 210 -16.54 10.69 14.02
C ALA A 210 -17.86 11.33 13.55
N ASP A 211 -18.79 11.58 14.45
CA ASP A 211 -20.12 12.15 14.14
C ASP A 211 -20.05 13.55 13.52
N ASP A 212 -18.97 14.30 13.76
CA ASP A 212 -18.78 15.61 13.14
C ASP A 212 -18.52 15.52 11.62
N PHE A 213 -18.29 14.30 11.09
CA PHE A 213 -18.00 14.02 9.66
C PHE A 213 -19.17 13.36 8.93
N LEU A 214 -20.37 13.53 9.44
CA LEU A 214 -21.61 13.17 8.76
C LEU A 214 -22.11 14.35 7.88
N PRO A 215 -22.93 14.08 6.83
CA PRO A 215 -23.41 12.77 6.41
C PRO A 215 -22.33 11.90 5.76
N GLU A 216 -22.62 10.61 5.69
CA GLU A 216 -21.77 9.65 4.98
C GLU A 216 -21.60 10.06 3.51
N VAL A 217 -20.43 9.75 2.97
CA VAL A 217 -20.10 9.99 1.56
C VAL A 217 -19.75 8.68 0.88
N TRP A 218 -20.00 8.58 -0.42
CA TRP A 218 -19.51 7.47 -1.22
C TRP A 218 -18.00 7.54 -1.31
N THR A 219 -17.34 6.54 -0.79
CA THR A 219 -15.88 6.47 -0.68
C THR A 219 -15.37 5.06 -0.98
N ARG A 220 -14.10 4.84 -0.79
CA ARG A 220 -13.44 3.55 -0.98
C ARG A 220 -12.57 3.23 0.21
N TRP A 221 -12.79 2.07 0.80
CA TRP A 221 -11.98 1.53 1.88
C TRP A 221 -11.36 0.21 1.45
N GLU A 222 -10.04 0.10 1.48
CA GLU A 222 -9.28 -1.11 1.14
C GLU A 222 -9.73 -1.80 -0.16
N GLY A 223 -10.06 -1.01 -1.16
CA GLY A 223 -10.52 -1.53 -2.46
C GLY A 223 -12.03 -1.77 -2.58
N THR A 224 -12.78 -1.69 -1.49
CA THR A 224 -14.24 -1.82 -1.49
C THR A 224 -14.90 -0.45 -1.52
N GLU A 225 -15.85 -0.27 -2.43
CA GLU A 225 -16.66 0.94 -2.51
C GLU A 225 -17.83 0.83 -1.52
N LEU A 226 -18.00 1.87 -0.69
CA LEU A 226 -19.02 1.90 0.36
C LEU A 226 -19.39 3.34 0.73
N TYR A 227 -20.48 3.50 1.47
CA TYR A 227 -20.78 4.72 2.20
C TYR A 227 -20.09 4.69 3.56
N GLY A 228 -19.43 5.77 3.91
CA GLY A 228 -18.75 5.93 5.20
C GLY A 228 -18.59 7.38 5.60
N HIS A 229 -18.08 7.63 6.80
CA HIS A 229 -17.80 8.99 7.27
C HIS A 229 -16.93 9.74 6.28
N SER A 230 -17.21 11.01 6.09
CA SER A 230 -16.43 11.83 5.17
C SER A 230 -14.99 11.97 5.68
N PRO A 231 -13.97 11.89 4.79
CA PRO A 231 -12.62 12.29 5.14
C PRO A 231 -12.57 13.76 5.60
N MET A 232 -11.61 14.07 6.44
CA MET A 232 -11.42 15.45 6.95
C MET A 232 -11.20 16.47 5.84
N ILE A 233 -10.46 16.09 4.81
CA ILE A 233 -10.32 16.85 3.56
C ILE A 233 -10.75 15.93 2.43
N TYR A 234 -11.74 16.37 1.67
CA TYR A 234 -12.43 15.58 0.66
C TYR A 234 -12.45 16.29 -0.69
N ALA A 235 -12.24 15.52 -1.75
CA ALA A 235 -12.42 16.02 -3.12
C ALA A 235 -13.06 14.92 -3.96
N LYS A 236 -14.10 15.27 -4.71
CA LYS A 236 -14.76 14.37 -5.65
C LYS A 236 -15.04 15.11 -6.95
N HIS A 237 -14.63 14.50 -8.06
CA HIS A 237 -14.75 15.09 -9.39
C HIS A 237 -14.12 16.49 -9.50
N ALA A 238 -13.08 16.76 -8.70
CA ALA A 238 -12.33 18.00 -8.72
C ALA A 238 -10.96 17.79 -9.42
N THR A 239 -10.57 18.78 -10.22
CA THR A 239 -9.29 18.80 -10.93
C THR A 239 -8.50 20.05 -10.54
N ASN A 240 -7.18 20.02 -10.77
CA ASN A 240 -6.29 21.13 -10.51
C ASN A 240 -6.44 21.70 -9.09
N ILE A 241 -6.24 20.84 -8.08
CA ILE A 241 -6.33 21.17 -6.66
C ILE A 241 -4.98 21.04 -5.99
N ALA A 242 -4.72 21.88 -4.99
CA ALA A 242 -3.52 21.79 -4.18
C ALA A 242 -3.76 22.20 -2.73
N ILE A 243 -2.94 21.68 -1.83
CA ILE A 243 -2.76 22.17 -0.47
C ILE A 243 -1.28 22.54 -0.35
N THR A 244 -0.99 23.79 -0.01
CA THR A 244 0.38 24.33 0.04
C THR A 244 0.61 25.18 1.28
N GLY A 245 1.85 25.61 1.47
CA GLY A 245 2.21 26.51 2.56
C GLY A 245 3.01 25.84 3.66
N GLN A 246 3.14 26.54 4.80
CA GLN A 246 3.97 26.14 5.95
C GLN A 246 3.14 25.95 7.23
N GLY A 247 1.81 26.00 7.13
CA GLY A 247 0.91 25.76 8.26
C GLY A 247 0.78 24.28 8.60
N THR A 248 0.01 23.99 9.64
CA THR A 248 -0.21 22.64 10.18
C THR A 248 -1.65 22.21 9.96
N ILE A 249 -1.84 20.95 9.59
CA ILE A 249 -3.13 20.25 9.57
C ILE A 249 -3.06 19.13 10.60
N ASP A 250 -3.89 19.22 11.63
CA ASP A 250 -3.93 18.26 12.73
C ASP A 250 -5.27 17.50 12.73
N ALA A 251 -5.20 16.22 12.45
CA ALA A 251 -6.33 15.30 12.45
C ALA A 251 -6.63 14.71 13.84
N GLN A 252 -5.85 15.03 14.87
CA GLN A 252 -5.93 14.47 16.22
C GLN A 252 -5.86 12.93 16.27
N GLY A 253 -5.16 12.31 15.32
CA GLY A 253 -5.09 10.85 15.17
C GLY A 253 -4.39 10.09 16.30
N GLY A 254 -3.78 10.76 17.28
CA GLY A 254 -3.23 10.16 18.49
C GLY A 254 -4.24 9.98 19.64
N ARG A 255 -5.48 10.42 19.45
CA ARG A 255 -6.58 10.15 20.37
C ARG A 255 -7.35 8.94 19.88
N GLU A 256 -7.62 7.99 20.76
CA GLU A 256 -8.45 6.84 20.44
C GLU A 256 -9.79 7.35 19.88
N PHE A 257 -10.11 6.92 18.67
CA PHE A 257 -11.47 7.00 18.16
C PHE A 257 -12.30 6.00 18.97
N ALA A 258 -12.83 6.47 20.09
CA ALA A 258 -13.73 5.70 20.93
C ALA A 258 -15.15 5.77 20.36
#